data_ed74fd95fe303fd55ebc58997e522db2
#
_entry.id   ed74fd95fe303fd55ebc58997e522db2
#
_cell.length_a   1.000
_cell.length_b   1.000
_cell.length_c   1.000
_cell.angle_alpha   90.00
_cell.angle_beta   90.00
_cell.angle_gamma   90.00
#
_symmetry.space_group_name_H-M   'P 1'
#
loop_
_entity.id
_entity.type
_entity.pdbx_description
1 polymer ?
#
loop_
_entity_poly.entity_id
_entity_poly.type
_entity_poly.pdbx_seq_one_letter_code
_entity_poly.pdbx_strand_id
1 'polypeptide(L)' 'MKKVKIITSNSTYELEKDINKFLTQHEIVDIKFFIGSNLLYSVLIIYME' A
#
# COMPACT_ATOMS: atom_id res chain seq x y z
N MET A 1 -7.23 12.38 -11.51
CA MET A 1 -8.19 11.31 -11.23
C MET A 1 -7.69 10.42 -10.10
N LYS A 2 -8.55 10.11 -9.16
CA LYS A 2 -8.17 9.24 -8.04
C LYS A 2 -8.07 7.80 -8.51
N LYS A 3 -7.04 7.12 -8.03
CA LYS A 3 -6.82 5.70 -8.32
C LYS A 3 -6.50 4.95 -7.04
N VAL A 4 -6.56 3.64 -7.13
CA VAL A 4 -6.32 2.75 -5.99
C VAL A 4 -5.21 1.79 -6.33
N LYS A 5 -4.29 1.59 -5.39
CA LYS A 5 -3.23 0.59 -5.48
C LYS A 5 -3.33 -0.32 -4.27
N ILE A 6 -3.36 -1.61 -4.50
CA ILE A 6 -3.36 -2.59 -3.42
C ILE A 6 -2.04 -3.34 -3.44
N ILE A 7 -1.37 -3.35 -2.30
CA ILE A 7 -0.10 -4.07 -2.14
C ILE A 7 -0.29 -5.09 -1.03
N THR A 8 0.08 -6.33 -1.31
CA THR A 8 -0.06 -7.43 -0.36
C THR A 8 1.29 -8.12 -0.18
N SER A 9 1.63 -8.43 1.06
CA SER A 9 2.89 -9.12 1.35
C SER A 9 2.76 -9.88 2.66
N ASN A 10 3.55 -10.95 2.79
CA ASN A 10 3.63 -11.69 4.05
C ASN A 10 4.79 -11.18 4.91
N SER A 11 5.47 -10.15 4.47
CA SER A 11 6.60 -9.57 5.18
C SER A 11 6.38 -8.08 5.34
N THR A 12 6.42 -7.60 6.59
CA THR A 12 6.25 -6.16 6.85
C THR A 12 7.41 -5.36 6.27
N TYR A 13 8.60 -5.95 6.25
CA TYR A 13 9.78 -5.30 5.68
C TYR A 13 9.59 -5.02 4.19
N GLU A 14 9.15 -6.04 3.45
CA GLU A 14 8.92 -5.89 2.02
C GLU A 14 7.76 -4.95 1.74
N LEU A 15 6.72 -5.04 2.57
CA LEU A 15 5.55 -4.16 2.41
C LEU A 15 5.93 -2.70 2.59
N GLU A 16 6.70 -2.39 3.62
CA GLU A 16 7.15 -1.03 3.88
C GLU A 16 8.00 -0.51 2.72
N LYS A 17 8.88 -1.35 2.20
CA LYS A 17 9.73 -0.98 1.09
C LYS A 17 8.90 -0.64 -0.16
N ASP A 18 7.90 -1.47 -0.45
CA ASP A 18 7.04 -1.26 -1.61
C ASP A 18 6.19 0.00 -1.44
N ILE A 19 5.66 0.21 -0.24
CA ILE A 19 4.87 1.40 0.05
C ILE A 19 5.71 2.65 -0.14
N ASN A 20 6.90 2.67 0.44
CA ASN A 20 7.77 3.85 0.36
C ASN A 20 8.15 4.17 -1.08
N LYS A 21 8.40 3.14 -1.88
CA LYS A 21 8.70 3.33 -3.28
C LYS A 21 7.51 3.99 -4.01
N PHE A 22 6.30 3.52 -3.72
CA PHE A 22 5.11 4.08 -4.34
C PHE A 22 4.88 5.53 -3.92
N LEU A 23 5.12 5.84 -2.64
CA LEU A 23 4.93 7.18 -2.11
C LEU A 23 5.83 8.23 -2.77
N THR A 24 6.99 7.81 -3.25
CA THR A 24 7.89 8.75 -3.91
C THR A 24 7.45 9.11 -5.32
N GLN A 25 6.53 8.34 -5.88
CA GLN A 25 6.14 8.48 -7.28
C GLN A 25 4.75 9.07 -7.48
N HIS A 26 3.96 9.17 -6.42
CA HIS A 26 2.57 9.59 -6.55
C HIS A 26 2.13 10.49 -5.40
N GLU A 27 1.13 11.31 -5.68
CA GLU A 27 0.51 12.12 -4.65
C GLU A 27 -0.53 11.27 -3.94
N ILE A 28 -0.38 11.11 -2.63
CA ILE A 28 -1.19 10.19 -1.85
C ILE A 28 -2.34 10.93 -1.19
N VAL A 29 -3.55 10.36 -1.33
CA VAL A 29 -4.75 10.91 -0.71
C VAL A 29 -5.00 10.23 0.64
N ASP A 30 -4.88 8.90 0.67
CA ASP A 30 -5.16 8.15 1.89
C ASP A 30 -4.50 6.77 1.80
N ILE A 31 -4.22 6.18 2.96
CA ILE A 31 -3.65 4.84 3.07
C ILE A 31 -4.41 4.09 4.14
N LYS A 32 -4.83 2.86 3.83
CA LYS A 32 -5.49 1.99 4.80
C LYS A 32 -4.72 0.69 4.89
N PHE A 33 -4.57 0.19 6.10
CA PHE A 33 -3.80 -1.03 6.38
C PHE A 33 -4.72 -2.12 6.89
N PHE A 34 -4.53 -3.33 6.38
CA PHE A 34 -5.31 -4.50 6.78
C PHE A 34 -4.41 -5.68 7.07
N ILE A 35 -4.82 -6.50 8.05
CA ILE A 35 -4.13 -7.76 8.34
C ILE A 35 -5.11 -8.87 7.99
N GLY A 36 -4.70 -9.72 7.07
CA GLY A 36 -5.52 -10.85 6.65
C GLY A 36 -5.38 -12.07 7.55
N SER A 37 -6.22 -13.08 7.30
CA SER A 37 -6.29 -14.26 8.14
C SER A 37 -5.07 -15.18 8.04
N ASN A 38 -4.28 -15.09 6.98
CA ASN A 38 -3.12 -15.95 6.77
C ASN A 38 -1.82 -15.20 6.96
N LEU A 39 -1.80 -14.25 7.90
CA LEU A 39 -0.64 -13.41 8.17
C LEU A 39 -0.19 -12.62 6.93
N LEU A 40 -1.14 -12.36 6.06
CA LEU A 40 -0.89 -11.49 4.91
C LEU A 40 -1.27 -10.07 5.29
N TYR A 41 -0.37 -9.15 4.99
CA TYR A 41 -0.61 -7.73 5.24
C TYR A 41 -0.99 -7.10 3.92
N SER A 42 -2.04 -6.29 3.93
CA SER A 42 -2.50 -5.61 2.73
C SER A 42 -2.62 -4.12 3.00
N VAL A 43 -2.26 -3.33 2.00
CA VAL A 43 -2.36 -1.88 2.08
C VAL A 43 -3.15 -1.39 0.88
N LEU A 44 -4.14 -0.55 1.14
CA LEU A 44 -4.90 0.12 0.11
C LEU A 44 -4.44 1.56 0.06
N ILE A 45 -3.91 1.98 -1.08
CA ILE A 45 -3.43 3.34 -1.28
C ILE A 45 -4.36 4.05 -2.26
N ILE A 46 -4.90 5.19 -1.84
CA ILE A 46 -5.67 6.03 -2.73
C ILE A 46 -4.76 7.19 -3.14
N TYR A 47 -4.58 7.36 -4.43
CA TYR A 47 -3.64 8.35 -4.93
C TYR A 47 -4.20 9.09 -6.14
N MET A 48 -3.57 10.21 -6.45
CA MET A 48 -3.93 11.02 -7.62
C MET A 48 -2.98 10.71 -8.77
N GLU A 49 -3.60 10.60 -9.95
CA GLU A 49 -2.80 10.40 -11.16
C GLU A 49 -3.06 11.49 -12.18
#